data_2d141e3a2646ea9b92f1099296cbcf1b
#
_entry.id   2d141e3a2646ea9b92f1099296cbcf1b
#
_cell.length_a   1.000
_cell.length_b   1.000
_cell.length_c   1.000
_cell.angle_alpha   90.00
_cell.angle_beta   90.00
_cell.angle_gamma   90.00
#
_symmetry.space_group_name_H-M   'P 1'
#
loop_
_entity.id
_entity.type
_entity.pdbx_description
1 polymer ?
#
loop_
_entity_poly.entity_id
_entity_poly.type
_entity_poly.pdbx_seq_one_letter_code
_entity_poly.pdbx_strand_id
1 'polypeptide(L)'
;MREAVEGSVKETEQIRISSNLRDNEIYIRKQCENCADILVRPMRLGEDRKVDCLMVYIEVTVSNMMLDDSAIGKMINHFWKIPPEKIQEFLKNNSLGIADVQKLENMDEVFGAILSGNAVFFIDGYNKAMKISSKGYPDMGVSEAESEKVLRGSREGFSDSVKTNSALVRKRIRDTRMKVEEYQSGVRSNTTIQILYIEDLVHEELLEEIKNRLEEYKIDGILDSGMLEQLTEKPWYSPFPQYQVTERPDRTALELLNGKIALLCDNSPSALILPGAFSSFMESSEDWYHHFEMATFLRILRYLALLTATLLPGLYLAVIRFHTQILPTNLLLSFADAREGVPFSSVTELILLELAFELIREAGVRVPGALGNAIGIVGGLIIGDAAVSANLVSPIVVMIVALTALGSMVIPDEEFAAAFRLLKYGFLILGGYLGIYGVVLGIYLTVSHLSGLLSFGIPYLVPFVEEQSVRQTGNGIFRIPFKARKYRPVYARKEQSIRLRKITDRKERES
;
A
#
# COMPACT_ATOMS: atom_id res chain seq x y z
N MET A 1 -7.10 -36.74 -1.22
CA MET A 1 -6.44 -35.48 -1.66
C MET A 1 -6.78 -35.04 -3.09
N ARG A 2 -7.63 -35.77 -3.83
CA ARG A 2 -8.12 -35.39 -5.17
C ARG A 2 -9.53 -34.78 -5.16
N GLU A 3 -10.33 -35.00 -4.11
CA GLU A 3 -11.73 -34.53 -4.02
C GLU A 3 -11.93 -33.10 -3.52
N ALA A 4 -10.92 -32.48 -2.92
CA ALA A 4 -11.02 -31.10 -2.41
C ALA A 4 -10.79 -29.99 -3.46
N VAL A 5 -10.51 -30.33 -4.73
CA VAL A 5 -10.18 -29.36 -5.80
C VAL A 5 -11.35 -29.14 -6.78
N GLU A 6 -12.43 -29.90 -6.68
CA GLU A 6 -13.60 -29.78 -7.57
C GLU A 6 -14.66 -28.76 -7.15
N GLY A 7 -14.44 -28.06 -6.06
CA GLY A 7 -15.45 -27.20 -5.43
C GLY A 7 -15.46 -25.73 -5.79
N SER A 8 -15.15 -25.24 -6.99
CA SER A 8 -15.51 -23.85 -7.35
C SER A 8 -15.30 -23.45 -8.80
N VAL A 9 -15.95 -24.11 -9.71
CA VAL A 9 -16.48 -23.50 -10.92
C VAL A 9 -17.84 -24.17 -11.19
N LYS A 10 -18.80 -23.93 -10.30
CA LYS A 10 -20.21 -24.01 -10.70
C LYS A 10 -20.36 -22.95 -11.78
N GLU A 11 -20.88 -23.33 -12.94
CA GLU A 11 -21.58 -22.41 -13.83
C GLU A 11 -22.52 -21.62 -12.94
N THR A 12 -22.27 -20.34 -12.79
CA THR A 12 -23.12 -19.43 -12.02
C THR A 12 -24.44 -19.42 -12.78
N GLU A 13 -25.46 -20.12 -12.27
CA GLU A 13 -26.83 -19.86 -12.68
C GLU A 13 -27.02 -18.35 -12.57
N GLN A 14 -27.25 -17.69 -13.70
CA GLN A 14 -27.45 -16.24 -13.73
C GLN A 14 -28.68 -15.93 -12.86
N ILE A 15 -28.45 -15.37 -11.71
CA ILE A 15 -29.52 -15.03 -10.77
C ILE A 15 -30.31 -13.88 -11.39
N ARG A 16 -31.55 -14.18 -11.80
CA ARG A 16 -32.47 -13.19 -12.38
C ARG A 16 -32.95 -12.23 -11.31
N ILE A 17 -33.23 -11.00 -11.71
CA ILE A 17 -33.83 -9.99 -10.84
C ILE A 17 -35.28 -10.39 -10.54
N SER A 18 -35.64 -10.45 -9.25
CA SER A 18 -37.01 -10.73 -8.80
C SER A 18 -37.92 -9.52 -9.03
N SER A 19 -39.20 -9.75 -9.30
CA SER A 19 -40.23 -8.71 -9.30
C SER A 19 -40.52 -8.19 -7.88
N ASN A 20 -40.21 -8.97 -6.85
CA ASN A 20 -40.34 -8.57 -5.46
C ASN A 20 -39.06 -7.81 -5.03
N LEU A 21 -39.23 -6.53 -4.71
CA LEU A 21 -38.12 -5.66 -4.32
C LEU A 21 -37.38 -6.18 -3.07
N ARG A 22 -38.10 -6.78 -2.13
CA ARG A 22 -37.54 -7.27 -0.87
C ARG A 22 -36.54 -8.43 -1.08
N ASP A 23 -36.81 -9.31 -2.05
CA ASP A 23 -35.91 -10.42 -2.36
C ASP A 23 -34.59 -9.89 -2.93
N ASN A 24 -34.68 -8.90 -3.81
CA ASN A 24 -33.51 -8.23 -4.39
C ASN A 24 -32.70 -7.50 -3.31
N GLU A 25 -33.38 -6.80 -2.39
CA GLU A 25 -32.70 -6.11 -1.28
C GLU A 25 -31.97 -7.07 -0.36
N ILE A 26 -32.60 -8.18 0.05
CA ILE A 26 -31.98 -9.20 0.91
C ILE A 26 -30.75 -9.80 0.22
N TYR A 27 -30.85 -10.11 -1.07
CA TYR A 27 -29.74 -10.66 -1.83
C TYR A 27 -28.57 -9.69 -1.93
N ILE A 28 -28.83 -8.40 -2.26
CA ILE A 28 -27.81 -7.37 -2.39
C ILE A 28 -27.14 -7.11 -1.05
N ARG A 29 -27.90 -6.98 0.05
CA ARG A 29 -27.33 -6.77 1.39
C ARG A 29 -26.45 -7.91 1.85
N LYS A 30 -26.80 -9.16 1.50
CA LYS A 30 -25.97 -10.34 1.78
C LYS A 30 -24.66 -10.31 1.02
N GLN A 31 -24.66 -9.94 -0.25
CA GLN A 31 -23.45 -9.88 -1.07
C GLN A 31 -22.55 -8.69 -0.69
N CYS A 32 -23.16 -7.59 -0.26
CA CYS A 32 -22.46 -6.37 0.18
C CYS A 32 -22.31 -6.31 1.71
N GLU A 33 -22.39 -7.43 2.41
CA GLU A 33 -22.08 -7.49 3.84
C GLU A 33 -20.65 -7.01 4.07
N ASN A 34 -20.43 -6.16 5.07
CA ASN A 34 -19.14 -5.51 5.36
C ASN A 34 -18.57 -4.67 4.19
N CYS A 35 -19.44 -4.08 3.36
CA CYS A 35 -19.07 -3.11 2.33
C CYS A 35 -19.65 -1.74 2.69
N ALA A 36 -19.01 -1.00 3.60
CA ALA A 36 -19.48 0.31 4.06
C ALA A 36 -19.51 1.38 2.94
N ASP A 37 -18.72 1.18 1.89
CA ASP A 37 -18.66 2.04 0.71
C ASP A 37 -19.83 1.87 -0.27
N ILE A 38 -20.61 0.77 -0.16
CA ILE A 38 -21.77 0.47 -1.02
C ILE A 38 -23.06 0.77 -0.26
N LEU A 39 -23.76 1.79 -0.70
CA LEU A 39 -25.00 2.23 -0.07
C LEU A 39 -26.21 1.56 -0.71
N VAL A 40 -27.08 1.00 0.12
CA VAL A 40 -28.35 0.39 -0.26
C VAL A 40 -29.46 1.23 0.37
N ARG A 41 -30.10 2.12 -0.43
CA ARG A 41 -31.12 3.08 0.06
C ARG A 41 -32.51 2.70 -0.42
N PRO A 42 -33.40 2.23 0.45
CA PRO A 42 -34.83 2.12 0.15
C PRO A 42 -35.45 3.51 0.05
N MET A 43 -36.31 3.70 -0.94
CA MET A 43 -37.03 4.95 -1.22
C MET A 43 -38.48 4.66 -1.58
N ARG A 44 -39.35 5.66 -1.41
CA ARG A 44 -40.74 5.61 -1.86
C ARG A 44 -41.01 6.76 -2.81
N LEU A 45 -41.52 6.42 -3.99
CA LEU A 45 -41.87 7.41 -5.00
C LEU A 45 -43.38 7.49 -5.20
N GLY A 46 -43.86 8.71 -5.45
CA GLY A 46 -45.28 9.00 -5.69
C GLY A 46 -45.97 9.81 -4.59
N GLU A 47 -46.93 10.64 -4.97
CA GLU A 47 -47.65 11.56 -4.06
C GLU A 47 -48.80 10.83 -3.33
N ASP A 48 -49.70 10.18 -4.09
CA ASP A 48 -50.90 9.51 -3.54
C ASP A 48 -50.74 8.01 -3.39
N ARG A 49 -50.11 7.34 -4.40
CA ARG A 49 -49.82 5.91 -4.38
C ARG A 49 -48.32 5.72 -4.42
N LYS A 50 -47.72 5.36 -3.29
CA LYS A 50 -46.31 5.19 -3.11
C LYS A 50 -45.85 3.85 -3.68
N VAL A 51 -44.86 3.89 -4.57
CA VAL A 51 -44.13 2.69 -5.08
C VAL A 51 -42.82 2.56 -4.33
N ASP A 52 -42.58 1.39 -3.75
CA ASP A 52 -41.31 1.09 -3.09
C ASP A 52 -40.22 0.89 -4.13
N CYS A 53 -39.08 1.50 -3.90
CA CYS A 53 -37.92 1.49 -4.78
C CYS A 53 -36.64 1.28 -3.96
N LEU A 54 -35.59 0.76 -4.63
CA LEU A 54 -34.29 0.59 -4.01
C LEU A 54 -33.23 1.17 -4.92
N MET A 55 -32.33 2.00 -4.35
CA MET A 55 -31.18 2.51 -5.04
C MET A 55 -29.89 1.97 -4.43
N VAL A 56 -28.98 1.47 -5.26
CA VAL A 56 -27.70 0.88 -4.85
C VAL A 56 -26.58 1.56 -5.60
N TYR A 57 -25.57 2.05 -4.89
CA TYR A 57 -24.46 2.80 -5.46
C TYR A 57 -23.27 2.89 -4.51
N ILE A 58 -22.09 3.24 -5.04
CA ILE A 58 -20.92 3.59 -4.23
C ILE A 58 -21.03 5.06 -3.84
N GLU A 59 -20.91 5.37 -2.54
CA GLU A 59 -21.23 6.70 -1.97
C GLU A 59 -20.54 7.86 -2.72
N VAL A 60 -19.24 7.77 -2.93
CA VAL A 60 -18.44 8.86 -3.55
C VAL A 60 -18.75 9.06 -5.03
N THR A 61 -19.18 8.02 -5.74
CA THR A 61 -19.44 8.10 -7.20
C THR A 61 -20.75 8.81 -7.54
N VAL A 62 -21.67 8.91 -6.56
CA VAL A 62 -23.05 9.39 -6.78
C VAL A 62 -23.40 10.60 -5.91
N SER A 63 -22.54 11.01 -4.97
CA SER A 63 -22.85 12.08 -4.01
C SER A 63 -23.40 13.37 -4.66
N ASN A 64 -22.85 13.79 -5.80
CA ASN A 64 -23.30 14.98 -6.53
C ASN A 64 -24.52 14.75 -7.43
N MET A 65 -24.95 13.48 -7.62
CA MET A 65 -26.10 13.14 -8.46
C MET A 65 -27.44 13.17 -7.70
N MET A 66 -27.38 13.29 -6.37
CA MET A 66 -28.58 13.41 -5.51
C MET A 66 -29.14 14.82 -5.44
N LEU A 67 -28.45 15.82 -6.00
CA LEU A 67 -28.93 17.20 -6.05
C LEU A 67 -30.12 17.31 -7.01
N ASP A 68 -31.07 18.19 -6.71
CA ASP A 68 -32.32 18.40 -7.47
C ASP A 68 -32.11 18.63 -8.97
N ASP A 69 -31.01 19.24 -9.34
CA ASP A 69 -30.61 19.48 -10.75
C ASP A 69 -29.93 18.32 -11.45
N SER A 70 -29.63 17.24 -10.70
CA SER A 70 -28.99 16.05 -11.23
C SER A 70 -29.95 15.13 -12.00
N ALA A 71 -29.41 14.17 -12.75
CA ALA A 71 -30.21 13.18 -13.48
C ALA A 71 -31.13 12.39 -12.54
N ILE A 72 -30.62 12.03 -11.33
CA ILE A 72 -31.40 11.28 -10.33
C ILE A 72 -32.45 12.18 -9.68
N GLY A 73 -32.11 13.41 -9.30
CA GLY A 73 -33.08 14.37 -8.73
C GLY A 73 -34.21 14.69 -9.73
N LYS A 74 -33.88 14.93 -11.00
CA LYS A 74 -34.87 15.12 -12.07
C LYS A 74 -35.74 13.88 -12.29
N MET A 75 -35.17 12.68 -12.21
CA MET A 75 -35.88 11.43 -12.33
C MET A 75 -36.85 11.23 -11.14
N ILE A 76 -36.38 11.46 -9.91
CA ILE A 76 -37.22 11.38 -8.72
C ILE A 76 -38.38 12.36 -8.82
N ASN A 77 -38.12 13.62 -9.19
CA ASN A 77 -39.12 14.67 -9.35
C ASN A 77 -40.13 14.36 -10.49
N HIS A 78 -39.67 13.70 -11.54
CA HIS A 78 -40.53 13.29 -12.65
C HIS A 78 -41.42 12.11 -12.24
N PHE A 79 -40.89 11.08 -11.61
CA PHE A 79 -41.66 9.95 -11.08
C PHE A 79 -42.62 10.33 -9.94
N TRP A 80 -42.31 11.37 -9.20
CA TRP A 80 -43.19 11.87 -8.13
C TRP A 80 -44.59 12.22 -8.64
N LYS A 81 -44.70 12.70 -9.86
CA LYS A 81 -45.96 13.17 -10.48
C LYS A 81 -46.65 12.10 -11.35
N ILE A 82 -46.08 10.92 -11.54
CA ILE A 82 -46.61 9.88 -12.44
C ILE A 82 -47.36 8.80 -11.60
N PRO A 83 -48.59 8.39 -11.99
CA PRO A 83 -49.29 7.28 -11.34
C PRO A 83 -48.50 5.98 -11.48
N PRO A 84 -48.50 5.06 -10.49
CA PRO A 84 -47.72 3.82 -10.49
C PRO A 84 -47.94 2.93 -11.72
N GLU A 85 -49.15 2.90 -12.22
CA GLU A 85 -49.54 2.09 -13.41
C GLU A 85 -48.83 2.57 -14.70
N LYS A 86 -48.59 3.87 -14.83
CA LYS A 86 -47.83 4.48 -15.92
C LYS A 86 -46.34 4.35 -15.79
N ILE A 87 -45.81 4.20 -14.55
CA ILE A 87 -44.37 4.01 -14.34
C ILE A 87 -43.90 2.71 -15.05
N GLN A 88 -44.64 1.62 -14.94
CA GLN A 88 -44.31 0.38 -15.62
C GLN A 88 -44.37 0.50 -17.15
N GLU A 89 -45.33 1.25 -17.69
CA GLU A 89 -45.44 1.52 -19.13
C GLU A 89 -44.28 2.41 -19.62
N PHE A 90 -43.92 3.43 -18.82
CA PHE A 90 -42.81 4.31 -19.10
C PHE A 90 -41.46 3.57 -19.11
N LEU A 91 -41.30 2.62 -18.18
CA LEU A 91 -40.11 1.77 -18.08
C LEU A 91 -40.03 0.77 -19.29
N LYS A 92 -41.15 0.29 -19.78
CA LYS A 92 -41.21 -0.59 -20.96
C LYS A 92 -40.80 0.14 -22.24
N ASN A 93 -41.15 1.41 -22.40
CA ASN A 93 -41.05 2.16 -23.65
C ASN A 93 -39.75 2.97 -23.81
N ASN A 94 -38.76 2.84 -22.91
CA ASN A 94 -37.50 3.61 -22.92
C ASN A 94 -37.67 5.14 -22.97
N SER A 95 -38.81 5.68 -22.54
CA SER A 95 -39.18 7.08 -22.69
C SER A 95 -38.75 7.98 -21.51
N LEU A 96 -37.75 7.57 -20.72
CA LEU A 96 -37.28 8.32 -19.54
C LEU A 96 -36.63 9.66 -19.87
N GLY A 97 -36.37 9.96 -21.15
CA GLY A 97 -35.75 11.25 -21.54
C GLY A 97 -34.32 11.47 -21.01
N ILE A 98 -33.74 10.47 -20.38
CA ILE A 98 -32.39 10.47 -19.84
C ILE A 98 -31.53 9.61 -20.77
N ALA A 99 -30.55 10.19 -21.42
CA ALA A 99 -29.79 9.57 -22.51
C ALA A 99 -29.02 8.28 -22.12
N ASP A 100 -28.80 8.01 -20.83
CA ASP A 100 -27.91 6.96 -20.33
C ASP A 100 -28.57 5.99 -19.32
N VAL A 101 -29.83 5.60 -19.56
CA VAL A 101 -30.48 4.55 -18.76
C VAL A 101 -30.43 3.22 -19.50
N GLN A 102 -29.72 2.25 -18.95
CA GLN A 102 -29.65 0.88 -19.47
C GLN A 102 -30.42 -0.08 -18.57
N LYS A 103 -31.17 -1.00 -19.14
CA LYS A 103 -31.87 -2.06 -18.41
C LYS A 103 -30.92 -3.23 -18.15
N LEU A 104 -30.99 -3.74 -16.93
CA LEU A 104 -30.22 -4.90 -16.45
C LEU A 104 -31.21 -6.05 -16.16
N GLU A 105 -30.84 -7.27 -16.52
CA GLU A 105 -31.74 -8.44 -16.43
C GLU A 105 -31.30 -9.43 -15.34
N ASN A 106 -30.03 -9.41 -14.96
CA ASN A 106 -29.47 -10.31 -13.98
C ASN A 106 -28.63 -9.58 -12.91
N MET A 107 -28.40 -10.24 -11.78
CA MET A 107 -27.65 -9.68 -10.65
C MET A 107 -26.15 -9.48 -10.96
N ASP A 108 -25.56 -10.27 -11.86
CA ASP A 108 -24.16 -10.10 -12.26
C ASP A 108 -23.97 -8.76 -13.00
N GLU A 109 -24.92 -8.41 -13.89
CA GLU A 109 -24.92 -7.10 -14.54
C GLU A 109 -25.11 -5.96 -13.54
N VAL A 110 -25.96 -6.17 -12.52
CA VAL A 110 -26.19 -5.19 -11.43
C VAL A 110 -24.89 -4.91 -10.68
N PHE A 111 -24.21 -5.95 -10.20
CA PHE A 111 -22.93 -5.77 -9.50
C PHE A 111 -21.85 -5.19 -10.43
N GLY A 112 -21.80 -5.63 -11.68
CA GLY A 112 -20.92 -5.04 -12.68
C GLY A 112 -21.13 -3.54 -12.87
N ALA A 113 -22.39 -3.08 -12.87
CA ALA A 113 -22.75 -1.68 -12.97
C ALA A 113 -22.35 -0.90 -11.70
N ILE A 114 -22.71 -1.40 -10.51
CA ILE A 114 -22.37 -0.76 -9.22
C ILE A 114 -20.85 -0.64 -9.07
N LEU A 115 -20.12 -1.72 -9.26
CA LEU A 115 -18.66 -1.75 -9.11
C LEU A 115 -17.93 -0.98 -10.22
N SER A 116 -18.62 -0.58 -11.27
CA SER A 116 -18.13 0.36 -12.29
C SER A 116 -18.43 1.83 -11.92
N GLY A 117 -19.00 2.09 -10.75
CA GLY A 117 -19.29 3.43 -10.25
C GLY A 117 -20.62 4.01 -10.74
N ASN A 118 -21.57 3.18 -11.20
CA ASN A 118 -22.89 3.62 -11.58
C ASN A 118 -23.91 3.38 -10.46
N ALA A 119 -24.98 4.16 -10.45
CA ALA A 119 -26.14 3.86 -9.61
C ALA A 119 -27.04 2.84 -10.28
N VAL A 120 -27.60 1.93 -9.50
CA VAL A 120 -28.61 0.97 -9.96
C VAL A 120 -29.90 1.15 -9.18
N PHE A 121 -31.00 1.22 -9.90
CA PHE A 121 -32.31 1.51 -9.37
C PHE A 121 -33.27 0.35 -9.63
N PHE A 122 -33.95 -0.11 -8.58
CA PHE A 122 -34.97 -1.15 -8.63
C PHE A 122 -36.33 -0.57 -8.26
N ILE A 123 -37.37 -1.10 -8.88
CA ILE A 123 -38.77 -0.68 -8.63
C ILE A 123 -39.56 -1.95 -8.30
N ASP A 124 -40.40 -1.87 -7.27
CA ASP A 124 -41.26 -2.98 -6.89
C ASP A 124 -42.25 -3.34 -8.01
N GLY A 125 -42.46 -4.63 -8.20
CA GLY A 125 -43.27 -5.14 -9.30
C GLY A 125 -42.60 -5.20 -10.68
N TYR A 126 -41.32 -4.79 -10.79
CA TYR A 126 -40.55 -4.82 -12.04
C TYR A 126 -39.37 -5.78 -11.96
N ASN A 127 -39.27 -6.70 -12.93
CA ASN A 127 -38.27 -7.78 -12.96
C ASN A 127 -36.93 -7.40 -13.63
N LYS A 128 -36.62 -6.11 -13.76
CA LYS A 128 -35.37 -5.57 -14.29
C LYS A 128 -34.93 -4.41 -13.43
N ALA A 129 -33.62 -4.16 -13.39
CA ALA A 129 -33.07 -2.96 -12.78
C ALA A 129 -32.67 -1.95 -13.84
N MET A 130 -32.50 -0.71 -13.42
CA MET A 130 -32.08 0.38 -14.27
C MET A 130 -30.69 0.85 -13.83
N LYS A 131 -29.72 0.78 -14.75
CA LYS A 131 -28.42 1.43 -14.57
C LYS A 131 -28.57 2.89 -14.94
N ILE A 132 -28.17 3.76 -14.04
CA ILE A 132 -28.06 5.20 -14.26
C ILE A 132 -26.57 5.53 -14.32
N SER A 133 -26.11 5.99 -15.49
CA SER A 133 -24.73 6.37 -15.66
C SER A 133 -24.40 7.56 -14.76
N SER A 134 -23.50 7.35 -13.82
CA SER A 134 -22.90 8.40 -13.01
C SER A 134 -21.62 8.89 -13.67
N LYS A 135 -21.05 10.00 -13.20
CA LYS A 135 -19.73 10.46 -13.67
C LYS A 135 -18.59 9.49 -13.32
N GLY A 136 -18.88 8.39 -12.63
CA GLY A 136 -17.91 7.39 -12.24
C GLY A 136 -17.08 7.76 -11.01
N TYR A 137 -15.93 7.14 -10.89
CA TYR A 137 -15.01 7.37 -9.79
C TYR A 137 -14.41 8.77 -9.82
N PRO A 138 -13.96 9.32 -8.66
CA PRO A 138 -13.35 10.63 -8.63
C PRO A 138 -12.11 10.67 -9.51
N ASP A 139 -12.13 11.56 -10.49
CA ASP A 139 -10.99 11.82 -11.39
C ASP A 139 -10.44 13.23 -11.15
N MET A 140 -11.27 14.18 -10.67
CA MET A 140 -10.85 15.54 -10.33
C MET A 140 -10.54 15.67 -8.85
N GLY A 141 -9.43 16.33 -8.50
CA GLY A 141 -9.01 16.55 -7.11
C GLY A 141 -8.19 15.40 -6.52
N VAL A 142 -7.85 14.39 -7.32
CA VAL A 142 -6.90 13.36 -6.93
C VAL A 142 -5.51 13.87 -7.27
N SER A 143 -4.67 14.07 -6.24
CA SER A 143 -3.29 14.50 -6.42
C SER A 143 -2.42 13.38 -6.99
N GLU A 144 -1.28 13.74 -7.55
CA GLU A 144 -0.22 12.75 -7.80
C GLU A 144 0.43 12.37 -6.46
N ALA A 145 0.85 11.10 -6.33
CA ALA A 145 1.64 10.67 -5.19
C ALA A 145 2.96 11.47 -5.13
N GLU A 146 3.16 12.24 -4.07
CA GLU A 146 4.31 13.15 -3.97
C GLU A 146 5.58 12.41 -3.54
N SER A 147 5.46 11.48 -2.60
CA SER A 147 6.59 10.71 -2.06
C SER A 147 6.96 9.49 -2.92
N GLU A 148 5.99 8.89 -3.62
CA GLU A 148 6.18 7.68 -4.45
C GLU A 148 6.03 7.95 -5.95
N LYS A 149 6.77 8.92 -6.49
CA LYS A 149 6.77 9.23 -7.93
C LYS A 149 7.30 8.08 -8.76
N VAL A 150 6.62 7.76 -9.87
CA VAL A 150 7.00 6.69 -10.80
C VAL A 150 7.09 7.20 -12.22
N LEU A 151 8.04 6.67 -12.99
CA LEU A 151 8.17 6.96 -14.41
C LEU A 151 7.13 6.21 -15.24
N ARG A 152 6.71 5.02 -14.79
CA ARG A 152 5.73 4.18 -15.47
C ARG A 152 4.72 3.62 -14.47
N GLY A 153 3.43 3.80 -14.73
CA GLY A 153 2.34 3.33 -13.90
C GLY A 153 1.25 4.37 -13.71
N SER A 154 0.33 4.10 -12.78
CA SER A 154 -0.68 5.09 -12.35
C SER A 154 0.02 6.25 -11.66
N ARG A 155 -0.50 7.47 -11.86
CA ARG A 155 -0.03 8.67 -11.15
C ARG A 155 -0.98 9.09 -10.03
N GLU A 156 -2.16 8.46 -9.96
CA GLU A 156 -3.16 8.75 -8.92
C GLU A 156 -2.58 8.46 -7.54
N GLY A 157 -2.62 9.44 -6.64
CA GLY A 157 -2.32 9.34 -5.22
C GLY A 157 -3.59 9.34 -4.38
N PHE A 158 -3.48 9.00 -3.11
CA PHE A 158 -4.54 9.16 -2.14
C PHE A 158 -4.75 10.63 -1.77
N SER A 159 -5.92 10.96 -1.26
CA SER A 159 -6.31 12.27 -0.73
C SER A 159 -6.58 12.17 0.77
N ASP A 160 -6.84 13.31 1.42
CA ASP A 160 -7.18 13.32 2.85
C ASP A 160 -8.54 12.68 3.17
N SER A 161 -9.38 12.42 2.17
CA SER A 161 -10.71 11.82 2.37
C SER A 161 -10.66 10.29 2.30
N VAL A 162 -10.93 9.61 3.41
CA VAL A 162 -10.96 8.15 3.49
C VAL A 162 -11.96 7.52 2.51
N LYS A 163 -13.11 8.16 2.28
CA LYS A 163 -14.13 7.67 1.33
C LYS A 163 -13.64 7.75 -0.11
N THR A 164 -12.96 8.83 -0.48
CA THR A 164 -12.33 8.96 -1.80
C THR A 164 -11.26 7.88 -1.98
N ASN A 165 -10.45 7.65 -0.96
CA ASN A 165 -9.36 6.68 -0.99
C ASN A 165 -9.86 5.24 -1.18
N SER A 166 -10.90 4.83 -0.45
CA SER A 166 -11.52 3.50 -0.63
C SER A 166 -12.15 3.35 -2.02
N ALA A 167 -12.77 4.40 -2.57
CA ALA A 167 -13.32 4.39 -3.92
C ALA A 167 -12.21 4.23 -4.99
N LEU A 168 -11.03 4.85 -4.81
CA LEU A 168 -9.88 4.68 -5.71
C LEU A 168 -9.34 3.26 -5.71
N VAL A 169 -9.37 2.57 -4.56
CA VAL A 169 -9.02 1.14 -4.48
C VAL A 169 -10.11 0.29 -5.14
N ARG A 170 -11.40 0.57 -4.87
CA ARG A 170 -12.55 -0.11 -5.46
C ARG A 170 -12.59 0.02 -6.98
N LYS A 171 -12.19 1.16 -7.53
CA LYS A 171 -12.01 1.38 -8.99
C LYS A 171 -11.14 0.30 -9.65
N ARG A 172 -10.14 -0.20 -8.90
CA ARG A 172 -9.16 -1.21 -9.37
C ARG A 172 -9.57 -2.64 -9.06
N ILE A 173 -10.25 -2.87 -7.94
CA ILE A 173 -10.75 -4.18 -7.51
C ILE A 173 -12.27 -4.18 -7.56
N ARG A 174 -12.84 -4.55 -8.70
CA ARG A 174 -14.28 -4.59 -8.95
C ARG A 174 -14.87 -5.94 -8.55
N ASP A 175 -14.79 -6.25 -7.26
CA ASP A 175 -15.24 -7.52 -6.68
C ASP A 175 -15.97 -7.24 -5.35
N THR A 176 -17.14 -7.84 -5.13
CA THR A 176 -17.93 -7.73 -3.89
C THR A 176 -17.23 -8.39 -2.69
N ARG A 177 -16.28 -9.31 -2.94
CA ARG A 177 -15.44 -9.92 -1.91
C ARG A 177 -14.39 -8.97 -1.34
N MET A 178 -14.10 -7.86 -2.02
CA MET A 178 -13.37 -6.77 -1.40
C MET A 178 -14.29 -6.09 -0.38
N LYS A 179 -13.97 -6.22 0.90
CA LYS A 179 -14.70 -5.67 2.03
C LYS A 179 -14.08 -4.35 2.46
N VAL A 180 -14.93 -3.48 2.99
CA VAL A 180 -14.55 -2.18 3.56
C VAL A 180 -15.31 -2.05 4.87
N GLU A 181 -14.65 -2.33 5.99
CA GLU A 181 -15.23 -2.17 7.31
C GLU A 181 -14.85 -0.80 7.89
N GLU A 182 -15.78 -0.13 8.52
CA GLU A 182 -15.60 1.21 9.07
C GLU A 182 -15.56 1.16 10.59
N TYR A 183 -14.53 1.78 11.16
CA TYR A 183 -14.29 1.95 12.58
C TYR A 183 -14.14 3.43 12.90
N GLN A 184 -14.52 3.81 14.10
CA GLN A 184 -14.31 5.16 14.61
C GLN A 184 -13.38 5.09 15.81
N SER A 185 -12.33 5.89 15.80
CA SER A 185 -11.34 5.94 16.88
C SER A 185 -11.04 7.39 17.28
N GLY A 186 -10.63 7.55 18.55
CA GLY A 186 -10.42 8.86 19.16
C GLY A 186 -11.69 9.39 19.83
N VAL A 187 -11.62 9.60 21.15
CA VAL A 187 -12.78 10.04 21.97
C VAL A 187 -13.30 11.42 21.55
N ARG A 188 -12.40 12.28 21.07
CA ARG A 188 -12.73 13.67 20.67
C ARG A 188 -12.69 13.86 19.15
N SER A 189 -11.74 13.23 18.46
CA SER A 189 -11.62 13.38 17.01
C SER A 189 -12.66 12.57 16.26
N ASN A 190 -13.10 11.43 16.82
CA ASN A 190 -14.02 10.49 16.18
C ASN A 190 -13.62 10.19 14.73
N THR A 191 -12.32 9.92 14.52
CA THR A 191 -11.72 9.76 13.21
C THR A 191 -12.15 8.44 12.59
N THR A 192 -12.59 8.47 11.35
CA THR A 192 -13.01 7.29 10.60
C THR A 192 -11.79 6.53 10.09
N ILE A 193 -11.73 5.25 10.40
CA ILE A 193 -10.73 4.31 9.92
C ILE A 193 -11.44 3.24 9.10
N GLN A 194 -10.97 2.97 7.90
CA GLN A 194 -11.50 1.90 7.06
C GLN A 194 -10.49 0.76 6.94
N ILE A 195 -10.94 -0.47 7.19
CA ILE A 195 -10.17 -1.71 6.99
C ILE A 195 -10.59 -2.29 5.65
N LEU A 196 -9.65 -2.39 4.72
CA LEU A 196 -9.85 -2.97 3.39
C LEU A 196 -9.17 -4.33 3.31
N TYR A 197 -9.90 -5.34 2.84
CA TYR A 197 -9.36 -6.68 2.63
C TYR A 197 -10.18 -7.46 1.59
N ILE A 198 -9.67 -8.58 1.10
CA ILE A 198 -10.40 -9.50 0.23
C ILE A 198 -10.77 -10.73 1.03
N GLU A 199 -12.06 -10.96 1.21
CA GLU A 199 -12.64 -11.94 2.14
C GLU A 199 -12.13 -13.38 1.93
N ASP A 200 -11.97 -13.81 0.69
CA ASP A 200 -11.48 -15.16 0.36
C ASP A 200 -9.95 -15.27 0.36
N LEU A 201 -9.20 -14.17 0.52
CA LEU A 201 -7.74 -14.15 0.51
C LEU A 201 -7.11 -13.90 1.87
N VAL A 202 -7.73 -13.08 2.69
CA VAL A 202 -7.19 -12.66 3.99
C VAL A 202 -7.18 -13.82 5.00
N HIS A 203 -6.15 -13.92 5.83
CA HIS A 203 -6.16 -14.80 7.00
C HIS A 203 -7.07 -14.21 8.09
N GLU A 204 -7.98 -14.99 8.63
CA GLU A 204 -8.92 -14.56 9.69
C GLU A 204 -8.18 -14.10 10.94
N GLU A 205 -7.14 -14.85 11.34
CA GLU A 205 -6.30 -14.51 12.50
C GLU A 205 -5.66 -13.12 12.37
N LEU A 206 -5.22 -12.75 11.15
CA LEU A 206 -4.65 -11.44 10.89
C LEU A 206 -5.71 -10.33 11.00
N LEU A 207 -6.92 -10.60 10.50
CA LEU A 207 -8.02 -9.65 10.55
C LEU A 207 -8.51 -9.42 11.99
N GLU A 208 -8.61 -10.49 12.79
CA GLU A 208 -8.95 -10.41 14.21
C GLU A 208 -7.88 -9.66 15.02
N GLU A 209 -6.60 -9.95 14.75
CA GLU A 209 -5.49 -9.27 15.45
C GLU A 209 -5.52 -7.76 15.23
N ILE A 210 -5.73 -7.28 13.99
CA ILE A 210 -5.78 -5.83 13.75
C ILE A 210 -7.02 -5.21 14.39
N LYS A 211 -8.18 -5.86 14.34
CA LYS A 211 -9.40 -5.36 15.00
C LYS A 211 -9.18 -5.21 16.51
N ASN A 212 -8.59 -6.22 17.14
CA ASN A 212 -8.27 -6.18 18.57
C ASN A 212 -7.31 -5.05 18.92
N ARG A 213 -6.28 -4.80 18.08
CA ARG A 213 -5.32 -3.71 18.32
C ARG A 213 -5.94 -2.32 18.16
N LEU A 214 -6.88 -2.14 17.24
CA LEU A 214 -7.61 -0.90 17.07
C LEU A 214 -8.49 -0.55 18.28
N GLU A 215 -8.97 -1.57 19.02
CA GLU A 215 -9.79 -1.41 20.21
C GLU A 215 -8.97 -1.39 21.52
N GLU A 216 -7.66 -1.69 21.47
CA GLU A 216 -6.83 -1.84 22.67
C GLU A 216 -6.65 -0.51 23.43
N TYR A 217 -6.61 0.62 22.73
CA TYR A 217 -6.34 1.92 23.33
C TYR A 217 -7.48 2.92 23.14
N LYS A 218 -7.80 3.67 24.20
CA LYS A 218 -8.65 4.85 24.14
C LYS A 218 -7.78 6.10 24.15
N ILE A 219 -7.70 6.78 23.03
CA ILE A 219 -6.94 8.02 22.84
C ILE A 219 -7.89 9.19 22.59
N ASP A 220 -7.48 10.41 22.93
CA ASP A 220 -8.29 11.63 22.69
C ASP A 220 -8.56 11.86 21.19
N GLY A 221 -7.57 11.63 20.35
CA GLY A 221 -7.74 11.80 18.90
C GLY A 221 -6.64 11.11 18.10
N ILE A 222 -7.02 10.67 16.90
CA ILE A 222 -6.11 10.20 15.83
C ILE A 222 -6.21 11.24 14.72
N LEU A 223 -5.11 11.91 14.43
CA LEU A 223 -5.07 13.01 13.47
C LEU A 223 -4.47 12.60 12.13
N ASP A 224 -3.69 11.51 12.12
CA ASP A 224 -3.03 10.98 10.94
C ASP A 224 -2.77 9.47 11.07
N SER A 225 -2.51 8.80 9.95
CA SER A 225 -2.19 7.37 9.88
C SER A 225 -0.95 6.99 10.69
N GLY A 226 0.07 7.86 10.79
CA GLY A 226 1.27 7.60 11.58
C GLY A 226 1.02 7.49 13.09
N MET A 227 0.00 8.17 13.63
CA MET A 227 -0.43 7.95 15.02
C MET A 227 -1.07 6.57 15.21
N LEU A 228 -1.87 6.14 14.23
CA LEU A 228 -2.51 4.82 14.23
C LEU A 228 -1.47 3.70 14.17
N GLU A 229 -0.45 3.86 13.33
CA GLU A 229 0.67 2.94 13.20
C GLU A 229 1.38 2.75 14.55
N GLN A 230 1.83 3.83 15.18
CA GLN A 230 2.53 3.79 16.47
C GLN A 230 1.70 3.18 17.59
N LEU A 231 0.36 3.34 17.58
CA LEU A 231 -0.53 2.74 18.58
C LEU A 231 -0.69 1.23 18.41
N THR A 232 -0.59 0.74 17.18
CA THR A 232 -0.91 -0.65 16.86
C THR A 232 0.31 -1.53 16.64
N GLU A 233 1.53 -0.97 16.51
CA GLU A 233 2.77 -1.73 16.37
C GLU A 233 3.21 -2.42 17.68
N LYS A 234 3.71 -3.65 17.55
CA LYS A 234 4.30 -4.44 18.65
C LYS A 234 5.53 -5.20 18.15
N PRO A 235 6.69 -5.08 18.84
CA PRO A 235 6.99 -4.29 20.04
C PRO A 235 7.24 -2.81 19.69
N TRP A 236 6.71 -1.91 20.47
CA TRP A 236 6.80 -0.44 20.30
C TRP A 236 8.23 0.13 20.29
N TYR A 237 9.22 -0.58 20.85
CA TYR A 237 10.61 -0.16 20.92
C TYR A 237 11.44 -0.56 19.69
N SER A 238 10.88 -1.34 18.77
CA SER A 238 11.58 -1.72 17.55
C SER A 238 11.64 -0.53 16.58
N PRO A 239 12.80 -0.20 16.03
CA PRO A 239 12.89 0.85 15.02
C PRO A 239 12.41 0.41 13.63
N PHE A 240 12.05 -0.85 13.47
CA PHE A 240 11.63 -1.42 12.19
C PHE A 240 10.12 -1.33 12.03
N PRO A 241 9.61 -0.67 10.96
CA PRO A 241 8.18 -0.52 10.71
C PRO A 241 7.52 -1.89 10.47
N GLN A 242 6.30 -2.05 10.95
CA GLN A 242 5.49 -3.26 10.74
C GLN A 242 4.42 -3.07 9.69
N TYR A 243 4.17 -1.84 9.30
CA TYR A 243 3.31 -1.45 8.19
C TYR A 243 4.16 -1.01 6.99
N GLN A 244 3.61 -1.21 5.81
CA GLN A 244 4.12 -0.62 4.59
C GLN A 244 3.23 0.57 4.26
N VAL A 245 3.78 1.76 4.31
CA VAL A 245 3.05 3.00 4.00
C VAL A 245 3.07 3.25 2.50
N THR A 246 1.95 3.69 1.92
CA THR A 246 1.89 4.07 0.51
C THR A 246 0.83 5.13 0.25
N GLU A 247 1.17 6.10 -0.59
CA GLU A 247 0.23 7.09 -1.13
C GLU A 247 -0.50 6.58 -2.39
N ARG A 248 -0.23 5.35 -2.82
CA ARG A 248 -0.64 4.83 -4.12
C ARG A 248 -1.78 3.82 -4.05
N PRO A 249 -2.95 4.12 -4.64
CA PRO A 249 -4.08 3.17 -4.71
C PRO A 249 -3.79 1.91 -5.53
N ASP A 250 -2.90 1.97 -6.55
CA ASP A 250 -2.53 0.80 -7.35
C ASP A 250 -1.66 -0.18 -6.58
N ARG A 251 -0.73 0.31 -5.73
CA ARG A 251 0.07 -0.51 -4.81
C ARG A 251 -0.82 -1.17 -3.77
N THR A 252 -1.71 -0.39 -3.15
CA THR A 252 -2.69 -0.91 -2.18
C THR A 252 -3.54 -2.03 -2.78
N ALA A 253 -4.10 -1.82 -3.98
CA ALA A 253 -4.88 -2.85 -4.67
C ALA A 253 -4.07 -4.12 -4.96
N LEU A 254 -2.79 -3.98 -5.35
CA LEU A 254 -1.90 -5.12 -5.58
C LEU A 254 -1.66 -5.94 -4.31
N GLU A 255 -1.44 -5.27 -3.18
CA GLU A 255 -1.18 -5.92 -1.89
C GLU A 255 -2.43 -6.59 -1.33
N LEU A 256 -3.62 -5.99 -1.50
CA LEU A 256 -4.89 -6.66 -1.20
C LEU A 256 -5.07 -7.95 -2.01
N LEU A 257 -4.72 -7.95 -3.32
CA LEU A 257 -4.72 -9.14 -4.17
C LEU A 257 -3.67 -10.18 -3.76
N ASN A 258 -2.68 -9.80 -2.97
CA ASN A 258 -1.71 -10.71 -2.34
C ASN A 258 -2.20 -11.29 -1.00
N GLY A 259 -3.37 -10.87 -0.49
CA GLY A 259 -3.98 -11.34 0.75
C GLY A 259 -3.62 -10.52 1.99
N LYS A 260 -3.02 -9.34 1.80
CA LYS A 260 -2.76 -8.37 2.87
C LYS A 260 -4.01 -7.54 3.20
N ILE A 261 -3.96 -6.80 4.29
CA ILE A 261 -4.97 -5.84 4.72
C ILE A 261 -4.43 -4.42 4.50
N ALA A 262 -5.30 -3.48 4.18
CA ALA A 262 -4.96 -2.06 4.14
C ALA A 262 -5.86 -1.28 5.10
N LEU A 263 -5.27 -0.37 5.87
CA LEU A 263 -5.98 0.61 6.69
C LEU A 263 -5.91 1.96 6.00
N LEU A 264 -7.05 2.61 5.89
CA LEU A 264 -7.18 3.99 5.46
C LEU A 264 -7.67 4.81 6.64
N CYS A 265 -7.00 5.91 6.93
CA CYS A 265 -7.37 6.84 7.99
C CYS A 265 -7.88 8.15 7.36
N ASP A 266 -8.96 8.70 7.90
CA ASP A 266 -9.44 10.01 7.47
C ASP A 266 -8.44 11.10 7.85
N ASN A 267 -8.35 12.13 7.02
CA ASN A 267 -7.35 13.20 7.09
C ASN A 267 -5.89 12.74 6.83
N SER A 268 -5.70 11.59 6.17
CA SER A 268 -4.37 11.10 5.79
C SER A 268 -4.34 10.63 4.33
N PRO A 269 -3.40 11.11 3.52
CA PRO A 269 -3.27 10.72 2.11
C PRO A 269 -2.48 9.42 1.94
N SER A 270 -2.43 8.55 2.94
CA SER A 270 -1.67 7.30 2.91
C SER A 270 -2.48 6.10 3.37
N ALA A 271 -2.12 4.94 2.86
CA ALA A 271 -2.61 3.64 3.29
C ALA A 271 -1.53 2.90 4.08
N LEU A 272 -1.91 2.33 5.22
CA LEU A 272 -1.08 1.43 6.01
C LEU A 272 -1.38 -0.01 5.60
N ILE A 273 -0.42 -0.70 5.00
CA ILE A 273 -0.56 -2.08 4.51
C ILE A 273 0.11 -3.03 5.48
N LEU A 274 -0.65 -4.00 5.98
CA LEU A 274 -0.18 -5.02 6.90
C LEU A 274 -0.42 -6.44 6.36
N PRO A 275 0.45 -7.39 6.73
CA PRO A 275 1.71 -7.25 7.47
C PRO A 275 2.82 -6.65 6.60
N GLY A 276 3.66 -5.80 7.17
CA GLY A 276 4.91 -5.38 6.58
C GLY A 276 5.98 -6.45 6.78
N ALA A 277 6.71 -6.81 5.73
CA ALA A 277 7.83 -7.74 5.79
C ALA A 277 9.07 -7.10 5.18
N PHE A 278 10.25 -7.54 5.59
CA PHE A 278 11.54 -7.02 5.12
C PHE A 278 11.61 -6.87 3.59
N SER A 279 11.15 -7.90 2.86
CA SER A 279 11.14 -7.87 1.39
C SER A 279 10.18 -6.83 0.82
N SER A 280 9.06 -6.55 1.49
CA SER A 280 8.06 -5.59 1.03
C SER A 280 8.58 -4.15 1.03
N PHE A 281 9.45 -3.80 2.00
CA PHE A 281 10.10 -2.48 2.09
C PHE A 281 11.19 -2.26 1.03
N MET A 282 11.72 -3.34 0.47
CA MET A 282 12.71 -3.31 -0.61
C MET A 282 12.07 -3.31 -2.00
N GLU A 283 10.75 -3.44 -2.09
CA GLU A 283 9.98 -3.38 -3.33
C GLU A 283 9.51 -1.97 -3.65
N SER A 284 9.75 -1.50 -4.87
CA SER A 284 9.16 -0.27 -5.41
C SER A 284 7.95 -0.62 -6.29
N SER A 285 7.00 0.31 -6.38
CA SER A 285 5.85 0.18 -7.28
C SER A 285 6.26 -0.01 -8.75
N GLU A 286 7.38 0.58 -9.16
CA GLU A 286 7.93 0.44 -10.53
C GLU A 286 8.37 -0.98 -10.87
N ASP A 287 8.76 -1.80 -9.88
CA ASP A 287 9.19 -3.19 -10.12
C ASP A 287 8.09 -4.00 -10.81
N TRP A 288 6.82 -3.63 -10.65
CA TRP A 288 5.68 -4.32 -11.25
C TRP A 288 5.43 -3.93 -12.70
N TYR A 289 5.91 -2.76 -13.12
CA TYR A 289 5.66 -2.19 -14.44
C TYR A 289 6.85 -2.33 -15.40
N HIS A 290 8.05 -2.63 -14.88
CA HIS A 290 9.25 -2.91 -15.65
C HIS A 290 9.38 -4.39 -16.02
N HIS A 291 10.25 -4.69 -16.98
CA HIS A 291 10.66 -6.06 -17.29
C HIS A 291 11.35 -6.70 -16.07
N PHE A 292 11.18 -8.02 -15.90
CA PHE A 292 11.64 -8.72 -14.70
C PHE A 292 13.16 -8.69 -14.52
N GLU A 293 13.93 -8.65 -15.63
CA GLU A 293 15.39 -8.55 -15.60
C GLU A 293 15.84 -7.24 -14.96
N MET A 294 15.25 -6.10 -15.41
CA MET A 294 15.57 -4.78 -14.89
C MET A 294 15.13 -4.64 -13.43
N ALA A 295 13.92 -5.10 -13.11
CA ALA A 295 13.43 -5.08 -11.73
C ALA A 295 14.32 -5.92 -10.80
N THR A 296 14.81 -7.09 -11.25
CA THR A 296 15.74 -7.91 -10.49
C THR A 296 17.07 -7.19 -10.27
N PHE A 297 17.63 -6.58 -11.31
CA PHE A 297 18.86 -5.81 -11.20
C PHE A 297 18.74 -4.66 -10.19
N LEU A 298 17.64 -3.87 -10.28
CA LEU A 298 17.40 -2.77 -9.35
C LEU A 298 17.19 -3.27 -7.90
N ARG A 299 16.53 -4.40 -7.69
CA ARG A 299 16.41 -5.00 -6.35
C ARG A 299 17.77 -5.41 -5.78
N ILE A 300 18.61 -6.08 -6.56
CA ILE A 300 19.97 -6.43 -6.12
C ILE A 300 20.73 -5.17 -5.74
N LEU A 301 20.62 -4.11 -6.54
CA LEU A 301 21.27 -2.84 -6.25
C LEU A 301 20.76 -2.22 -4.92
N ARG A 302 19.45 -2.29 -4.64
CA ARG A 302 18.87 -1.82 -3.36
C ARG A 302 19.43 -2.60 -2.17
N TYR A 303 19.53 -3.93 -2.25
CA TYR A 303 20.13 -4.75 -1.19
C TYR A 303 21.60 -4.41 -0.97
N LEU A 304 22.38 -4.21 -2.03
CA LEU A 304 23.77 -3.75 -1.90
C LEU A 304 23.85 -2.34 -1.31
N ALA A 305 22.94 -1.45 -1.71
CA ALA A 305 22.84 -0.10 -1.16
C ALA A 305 22.52 -0.12 0.33
N LEU A 306 21.59 -0.97 0.79
CA LEU A 306 21.26 -1.15 2.21
C LEU A 306 22.49 -1.60 3.03
N LEU A 307 23.23 -2.61 2.54
CA LEU A 307 24.44 -3.08 3.19
C LEU A 307 25.52 -1.99 3.24
N THR A 308 25.70 -1.27 2.13
CA THR A 308 26.65 -0.15 2.06
C THR A 308 26.26 0.97 3.03
N ALA A 309 24.98 1.39 3.03
CA ALA A 309 24.48 2.44 3.89
C ALA A 309 24.66 2.14 5.38
N THR A 310 24.55 0.86 5.75
CA THR A 310 24.57 0.44 7.16
C THR A 310 25.96 0.07 7.66
N LEU A 311 26.70 -0.72 6.87
CA LEU A 311 27.93 -1.37 7.35
C LEU A 311 29.20 -0.59 6.99
N LEU A 312 29.21 0.14 5.85
CA LEU A 312 30.44 0.71 5.31
C LEU A 312 31.18 1.65 6.28
N PRO A 313 30.53 2.56 7.05
CA PRO A 313 31.21 3.41 8.00
C PRO A 313 31.89 2.63 9.13
N GLY A 314 31.17 1.66 9.71
CA GLY A 314 31.71 0.80 10.77
C GLY A 314 32.86 -0.09 10.28
N LEU A 315 32.73 -0.66 9.07
CA LEU A 315 33.77 -1.46 8.42
C LEU A 315 35.03 -0.62 8.15
N TYR A 316 34.88 0.57 7.61
CA TYR A 316 35.99 1.49 7.39
C TYR A 316 36.78 1.74 8.68
N LEU A 317 36.09 2.08 9.77
CA LEU A 317 36.75 2.29 11.07
C LEU A 317 37.42 1.01 11.60
N ALA A 318 36.76 -0.12 11.47
CA ALA A 318 37.30 -1.41 11.89
C ALA A 318 38.60 -1.76 11.18
N VAL A 319 38.67 -1.52 9.87
CA VAL A 319 39.86 -1.79 9.06
C VAL A 319 40.97 -0.80 9.37
N ILE A 320 40.69 0.51 9.37
CA ILE A 320 41.73 1.54 9.55
C ILE A 320 42.34 1.53 10.96
N ARG A 321 41.58 1.20 12.00
CA ARG A 321 42.07 1.23 13.37
C ARG A 321 42.68 -0.06 13.86
N PHE A 322 42.16 -1.20 13.44
CA PHE A 322 42.51 -2.49 14.03
C PHE A 322 43.04 -3.52 13.03
N HIS A 323 42.75 -3.39 11.74
CA HIS A 323 43.06 -4.43 10.75
C HIS A 323 43.71 -3.86 9.48
N THR A 324 44.63 -2.91 9.66
CA THR A 324 45.33 -2.25 8.55
C THR A 324 46.05 -3.21 7.61
N GLN A 325 46.46 -4.38 8.14
CA GLN A 325 47.12 -5.44 7.35
C GLN A 325 46.27 -6.06 6.25
N ILE A 326 44.93 -5.83 6.26
CA ILE A 326 44.03 -6.29 5.18
C ILE A 326 44.22 -5.44 3.93
N LEU A 327 44.68 -4.19 4.08
CA LEU A 327 44.83 -3.27 2.98
C LEU A 327 46.18 -3.50 2.26
N PRO A 328 46.21 -3.44 0.92
CA PRO A 328 47.44 -3.37 0.17
C PRO A 328 48.29 -2.18 0.65
N THR A 329 49.62 -2.37 0.74
CA THR A 329 50.54 -1.36 1.28
C THR A 329 50.39 0.00 0.59
N ASN A 330 50.25 0.01 -0.74
CA ASN A 330 50.09 1.26 -1.50
C ASN A 330 48.80 2.02 -1.11
N LEU A 331 47.70 1.29 -0.85
CA LEU A 331 46.42 1.90 -0.42
C LEU A 331 46.53 2.41 1.02
N LEU A 332 47.23 1.68 1.89
CA LEU A 332 47.49 2.10 3.27
C LEU A 332 48.30 3.39 3.31
N LEU A 333 49.35 3.53 2.50
CA LEU A 333 50.14 4.77 2.39
C LEU A 333 49.26 5.91 1.87
N SER A 334 48.48 5.68 0.80
CA SER A 334 47.54 6.71 0.30
C SER A 334 46.53 7.18 1.38
N PHE A 335 46.08 6.26 2.25
CA PHE A 335 45.18 6.63 3.37
C PHE A 335 45.93 7.41 4.43
N ALA A 336 47.18 7.08 4.70
CA ALA A 336 47.98 7.86 5.66
C ALA A 336 48.27 9.29 5.16
N ASP A 337 48.64 9.42 3.89
CA ASP A 337 48.90 10.71 3.24
C ASP A 337 47.61 11.57 3.19
N ALA A 338 46.47 10.97 2.86
CA ALA A 338 45.18 11.69 2.83
C ALA A 338 44.69 12.16 4.19
N ARG A 339 45.27 11.69 5.26
CA ARG A 339 44.97 12.10 6.64
C ARG A 339 46.02 12.99 7.25
N GLU A 340 47.06 13.29 6.53
CA GLU A 340 48.11 14.22 7.00
C GLU A 340 47.52 15.61 7.24
N GLY A 341 47.73 16.14 8.43
CA GLY A 341 47.19 17.45 8.84
C GLY A 341 45.78 17.47 9.42
N VAL A 342 45.06 16.36 9.43
CA VAL A 342 43.70 16.28 10.04
C VAL A 342 43.82 16.15 11.56
N PRO A 343 43.24 17.09 12.37
CA PRO A 343 43.41 17.11 13.81
C PRO A 343 42.54 16.08 14.56
N PHE A 344 41.48 15.53 13.90
CA PHE A 344 40.53 14.64 14.55
C PHE A 344 40.86 13.17 14.38
N SER A 345 40.40 12.35 15.33
CA SER A 345 40.44 10.88 15.17
C SER A 345 39.48 10.43 14.06
N SER A 346 39.77 9.32 13.40
CA SER A 346 38.90 8.79 12.34
C SER A 346 37.44 8.60 12.77
N VAL A 347 37.20 8.23 14.03
CA VAL A 347 35.85 8.08 14.61
C VAL A 347 35.14 9.41 14.69
N THR A 348 35.83 10.41 15.24
CA THR A 348 35.30 11.79 15.44
C THR A 348 34.99 12.42 14.06
N GLU A 349 35.95 12.33 13.15
CA GLU A 349 35.83 12.82 11.78
C GLU A 349 34.58 12.24 11.07
N LEU A 350 34.38 10.92 11.16
CA LEU A 350 33.26 10.24 10.54
C LEU A 350 31.93 10.61 11.19
N ILE A 351 31.87 10.66 12.55
CA ILE A 351 30.65 11.06 13.27
C ILE A 351 30.25 12.49 12.92
N LEU A 352 31.20 13.42 12.92
CA LEU A 352 30.90 14.82 12.60
C LEU A 352 30.36 14.98 11.20
N LEU A 353 30.95 14.28 10.22
CA LEU A 353 30.51 14.38 8.84
C LEU A 353 29.17 13.69 8.61
N GLU A 354 28.92 12.53 9.22
CA GLU A 354 27.61 11.83 9.17
C GLU A 354 26.50 12.69 9.78
N LEU A 355 26.77 13.36 10.92
CA LEU A 355 25.79 14.27 11.52
C LEU A 355 25.56 15.51 10.64
N ALA A 356 26.61 16.06 10.00
CA ALA A 356 26.45 17.16 9.05
C ALA A 356 25.56 16.78 7.86
N PHE A 357 25.74 15.57 7.31
CA PHE A 357 24.88 15.07 6.23
C PHE A 357 23.44 14.84 6.68
N GLU A 358 23.22 14.34 7.91
CA GLU A 358 21.86 14.17 8.44
C GLU A 358 21.15 15.52 8.62
N LEU A 359 21.89 16.57 9.07
CA LEU A 359 21.37 17.94 9.15
C LEU A 359 21.00 18.49 7.76
N ILE A 360 21.81 18.23 6.73
CA ILE A 360 21.52 18.65 5.36
C ILE A 360 20.24 17.95 4.86
N ARG A 361 20.08 16.66 5.13
CA ARG A 361 18.89 15.89 4.79
C ARG A 361 17.65 16.47 5.47
N GLU A 362 17.70 16.67 6.78
CA GLU A 362 16.59 17.23 7.55
C GLU A 362 16.18 18.62 7.03
N ALA A 363 17.16 19.44 6.68
CA ALA A 363 16.92 20.74 6.07
C ALA A 363 16.28 20.60 4.67
N GLY A 364 16.73 19.61 3.90
CA GLY A 364 16.21 19.33 2.53
C GLY A 364 14.74 18.96 2.50
N VAL A 365 14.27 18.16 3.47
CA VAL A 365 12.86 17.77 3.59
C VAL A 365 11.94 18.96 3.85
N ARG A 366 12.44 20.00 4.56
CA ARG A 366 11.64 21.19 4.91
C ARG A 366 11.55 22.24 3.80
N VAL A 367 12.33 22.09 2.74
CA VAL A 367 12.32 23.02 1.59
C VAL A 367 11.41 22.48 0.49
N PRO A 368 10.34 23.22 0.13
CA PRO A 368 9.37 22.72 -0.85
C PRO A 368 9.95 22.61 -2.26
N GLY A 369 9.57 21.56 -2.96
CA GLY A 369 9.84 21.36 -4.40
C GLY A 369 11.28 20.97 -4.73
N ALA A 370 11.68 21.22 -5.98
CA ALA A 370 12.98 20.82 -6.54
C ALA A 370 14.20 21.47 -5.83
N LEU A 371 13.99 22.54 -5.10
CA LEU A 371 15.06 23.22 -4.33
C LEU A 371 15.57 22.38 -3.16
N GLY A 372 14.73 21.57 -2.51
CA GLY A 372 15.15 20.70 -1.42
C GLY A 372 16.22 19.69 -1.85
N ASN A 373 16.03 19.04 -2.99
CA ASN A 373 17.03 18.12 -3.55
C ASN A 373 18.32 18.87 -3.98
N ALA A 374 18.18 20.06 -4.53
CA ALA A 374 19.34 20.88 -4.89
C ALA A 374 20.17 21.30 -3.68
N ILE A 375 19.53 21.69 -2.57
CA ILE A 375 20.20 22.04 -1.31
C ILE A 375 20.92 20.82 -0.74
N GLY A 376 20.33 19.63 -0.80
CA GLY A 376 20.98 18.39 -0.38
C GLY A 376 22.29 18.11 -1.13
N ILE A 377 22.27 18.23 -2.47
CA ILE A 377 23.44 17.99 -3.31
C ILE A 377 24.49 19.09 -3.15
N VAL A 378 24.07 20.34 -3.29
CA VAL A 378 24.99 21.50 -3.22
C VAL A 378 25.55 21.69 -1.81
N GLY A 379 24.70 21.53 -0.77
CA GLY A 379 25.14 21.61 0.63
C GLY A 379 26.15 20.52 0.96
N GLY A 380 25.91 19.29 0.53
CA GLY A 380 26.84 18.17 0.70
C GLY A 380 28.19 18.40 0.00
N LEU A 381 28.17 18.92 -1.24
CA LEU A 381 29.38 19.23 -1.98
C LEU A 381 30.17 20.37 -1.34
N ILE A 382 29.48 21.48 -0.99
CA ILE A 382 30.15 22.67 -0.41
C ILE A 382 30.73 22.33 0.98
N ILE A 383 29.97 21.64 1.84
CA ILE A 383 30.46 21.28 3.18
C ILE A 383 31.59 20.27 3.06
N GLY A 384 31.48 19.28 2.18
CA GLY A 384 32.54 18.29 1.95
C GLY A 384 33.82 18.92 1.45
N ASP A 385 33.75 19.77 0.42
CA ASP A 385 34.92 20.45 -0.14
C ASP A 385 35.55 21.45 0.83
N ALA A 386 34.76 22.25 1.54
CA ALA A 386 35.22 23.17 2.55
C ALA A 386 35.90 22.44 3.72
N ALA A 387 35.32 21.34 4.19
CA ALA A 387 35.88 20.54 5.28
C ALA A 387 37.22 19.89 4.93
N VAL A 388 37.36 19.39 3.68
CA VAL A 388 38.63 18.87 3.14
C VAL A 388 39.64 19.98 2.94
N SER A 389 39.27 21.11 2.36
CA SER A 389 40.16 22.25 2.11
C SER A 389 40.67 22.88 3.41
N ALA A 390 39.88 22.83 4.49
CA ALA A 390 40.28 23.28 5.83
C ALA A 390 41.05 22.21 6.62
N ASN A 391 41.37 21.05 6.03
CA ASN A 391 41.99 19.89 6.70
C ASN A 391 41.22 19.42 7.95
N LEU A 392 39.92 19.64 8.02
CA LEU A 392 39.07 19.17 9.12
C LEU A 392 38.71 17.70 9.00
N VAL A 393 38.54 17.22 7.78
CA VAL A 393 38.25 15.84 7.46
C VAL A 393 39.08 15.34 6.27
N SER A 394 39.32 14.03 6.19
CA SER A 394 40.05 13.45 5.07
C SER A 394 39.11 13.25 3.87
N PRO A 395 39.61 13.34 2.62
CA PRO A 395 38.84 13.09 1.40
C PRO A 395 38.21 11.68 1.39
N ILE A 396 38.84 10.70 2.01
CA ILE A 396 38.36 9.32 2.08
C ILE A 396 37.10 9.22 2.93
N VAL A 397 37.05 9.92 4.06
CA VAL A 397 35.87 9.94 4.93
C VAL A 397 34.70 10.61 4.20
N VAL A 398 34.94 11.69 3.46
CA VAL A 398 33.89 12.34 2.64
C VAL A 398 33.33 11.35 1.62
N MET A 399 34.18 10.58 0.94
CA MET A 399 33.74 9.56 -0.01
C MET A 399 32.92 8.44 0.67
N ILE A 400 33.35 7.96 1.84
CA ILE A 400 32.61 6.95 2.63
C ILE A 400 31.21 7.47 3.00
N VAL A 401 31.13 8.67 3.55
CA VAL A 401 29.85 9.28 3.95
C VAL A 401 28.95 9.55 2.74
N ALA A 402 29.50 10.01 1.62
CA ALA A 402 28.74 10.20 0.39
C ALA A 402 28.13 8.89 -0.14
N LEU A 403 28.92 7.79 -0.17
CA LEU A 403 28.43 6.46 -0.57
C LEU A 403 27.35 5.94 0.38
N THR A 404 27.50 6.17 1.68
CA THR A 404 26.52 5.79 2.70
C THR A 404 25.20 6.54 2.53
N ALA A 405 25.31 7.87 2.33
CA ALA A 405 24.16 8.74 2.11
C ALA A 405 23.39 8.34 0.83
N LEU A 406 24.12 8.16 -0.29
CA LEU A 406 23.52 7.69 -1.54
C LEU A 406 22.87 6.32 -1.39
N GLY A 407 23.54 5.39 -0.69
CA GLY A 407 22.99 4.06 -0.42
C GLY A 407 21.65 4.11 0.33
N SER A 408 21.53 5.00 1.31
CA SER A 408 20.28 5.14 2.07
C SER A 408 19.13 5.74 1.25
N MET A 409 19.42 6.57 0.24
CA MET A 409 18.42 7.18 -0.65
C MET A 409 17.86 6.21 -1.70
N VAL A 410 18.52 5.09 -1.94
CA VAL A 410 18.10 4.07 -2.91
C VAL A 410 17.00 3.17 -2.33
N ILE A 411 16.83 3.15 -1.00
CA ILE A 411 15.82 2.34 -0.32
C ILE A 411 14.44 2.98 -0.54
N PRO A 412 13.44 2.22 -1.05
CA PRO A 412 12.15 2.80 -1.43
C PRO A 412 11.30 3.29 -0.27
N ASP A 413 11.39 2.61 0.88
CA ASP A 413 10.62 2.93 2.07
C ASP A 413 11.46 3.78 3.03
N GLU A 414 10.97 4.99 3.34
CA GLU A 414 11.73 5.99 4.11
C GLU A 414 11.86 5.61 5.59
N GLU A 415 10.82 5.03 6.21
CA GLU A 415 10.86 4.62 7.62
C GLU A 415 11.80 3.43 7.82
N PHE A 416 11.73 2.47 6.89
CA PHE A 416 12.67 1.36 6.87
C PHE A 416 14.12 1.85 6.67
N ALA A 417 14.35 2.80 5.76
CA ALA A 417 15.66 3.42 5.59
C ALA A 417 16.13 4.15 6.86
N ALA A 418 15.21 4.84 7.57
CA ALA A 418 15.49 5.53 8.82
C ALA A 418 15.94 4.57 9.92
N ALA A 419 15.30 3.39 10.04
CA ALA A 419 15.73 2.36 10.98
C ALA A 419 17.18 1.91 10.73
N PHE A 420 17.57 1.71 9.48
CA PHE A 420 18.95 1.34 9.15
C PHE A 420 19.95 2.50 9.30
N ARG A 421 19.51 3.75 9.09
CA ARG A 421 20.33 4.93 9.42
C ARG A 421 20.63 5.00 10.91
N LEU A 422 19.67 4.70 11.77
CA LEU A 422 19.89 4.63 13.21
C LEU A 422 20.88 3.51 13.56
N LEU A 423 20.72 2.32 13.00
CA LEU A 423 21.64 1.20 13.21
C LEU A 423 23.07 1.50 12.74
N LYS A 424 23.24 2.28 11.67
CA LYS A 424 24.55 2.72 11.18
C LYS A 424 25.42 3.31 12.27
N TYR A 425 24.87 4.15 13.15
CA TYR A 425 25.60 4.71 14.28
C TYR A 425 26.04 3.64 15.29
N GLY A 426 25.20 2.62 15.50
CA GLY A 426 25.58 1.45 16.29
C GLY A 426 26.77 0.70 15.69
N PHE A 427 26.74 0.44 14.38
CA PHE A 427 27.86 -0.19 13.66
C PHE A 427 29.13 0.67 13.68
N LEU A 428 28.99 1.98 13.56
CA LEU A 428 30.10 2.93 13.63
C LEU A 428 30.79 2.86 15.01
N ILE A 429 30.02 2.84 16.08
CA ILE A 429 30.56 2.72 17.44
C ILE A 429 31.22 1.34 17.63
N LEU A 430 30.52 0.26 17.30
CA LEU A 430 31.05 -1.10 17.45
C LEU A 430 32.30 -1.33 16.61
N GLY A 431 32.30 -0.90 15.34
CA GLY A 431 33.45 -0.99 14.44
C GLY A 431 34.63 -0.13 14.92
N GLY A 432 34.34 1.08 15.43
CA GLY A 432 35.35 2.00 15.93
C GLY A 432 36.05 1.57 17.22
N TYR A 433 35.39 0.78 18.08
CA TYR A 433 35.93 0.33 19.37
C TYR A 433 36.35 -1.14 19.38
N LEU A 434 35.63 -2.02 18.70
CA LEU A 434 35.86 -3.47 18.70
C LEU A 434 36.39 -4.01 17.37
N GLY A 435 36.58 -3.14 16.37
CA GLY A 435 37.04 -3.55 15.05
C GLY A 435 36.03 -4.47 14.34
N ILE A 436 36.53 -5.42 13.51
CA ILE A 436 35.71 -6.36 12.76
C ILE A 436 34.82 -7.20 13.70
N TYR A 437 35.29 -7.56 14.89
CA TYR A 437 34.48 -8.28 15.87
C TYR A 437 33.22 -7.50 16.26
N GLY A 438 33.35 -6.18 16.41
CA GLY A 438 32.22 -5.30 16.69
C GLY A 438 31.20 -5.26 15.55
N VAL A 439 31.68 -5.21 14.30
CA VAL A 439 30.80 -5.26 13.11
C VAL A 439 30.06 -6.60 13.03
N VAL A 440 30.76 -7.73 13.25
CA VAL A 440 30.13 -9.06 13.26
C VAL A 440 29.10 -9.18 14.38
N LEU A 441 29.42 -8.68 15.58
CA LEU A 441 28.48 -8.62 16.70
C LEU A 441 27.24 -7.79 16.36
N GLY A 442 27.42 -6.63 15.73
CA GLY A 442 26.32 -5.77 15.29
C GLY A 442 25.42 -6.46 14.27
N ILE A 443 26.00 -7.18 13.30
CA ILE A 443 25.25 -8.00 12.32
C ILE A 443 24.45 -9.07 13.05
N TYR A 444 25.10 -9.80 13.98
CA TYR A 444 24.44 -10.84 14.75
C TYR A 444 23.24 -10.33 15.54
N LEU A 445 23.41 -9.21 16.26
CA LEU A 445 22.34 -8.58 17.04
C LEU A 445 21.18 -8.11 16.14
N THR A 446 21.49 -7.48 15.00
CA THR A 446 20.48 -7.02 14.03
C THR A 446 19.69 -8.18 13.45
N VAL A 447 20.37 -9.23 12.97
CA VAL A 447 19.72 -10.42 12.41
C VAL A 447 18.91 -11.16 13.47
N SER A 448 19.42 -11.27 14.70
CA SER A 448 18.72 -11.89 15.83
C SER A 448 17.41 -11.13 16.15
N HIS A 449 17.47 -9.79 16.20
CA HIS A 449 16.30 -8.95 16.42
C HIS A 449 15.25 -9.11 15.30
N LEU A 450 15.67 -9.00 14.04
CA LEU A 450 14.78 -9.15 12.88
C LEU A 450 14.16 -10.55 12.77
N SER A 451 14.91 -11.61 13.18
CA SER A 451 14.40 -12.98 13.20
C SER A 451 13.34 -13.22 14.28
N GLY A 452 13.43 -12.47 15.38
CA GLY A 452 12.43 -12.53 16.45
C GLY A 452 11.22 -11.61 16.25
N LEU A 453 11.30 -10.68 15.27
CA LEU A 453 10.23 -9.73 15.02
C LEU A 453 9.09 -10.38 14.21
N LEU A 454 7.87 -10.19 14.71
CA LEU A 454 6.64 -10.62 14.07
C LEU A 454 5.81 -9.39 13.69
N SER A 455 5.47 -9.25 12.42
CA SER A 455 4.48 -8.28 11.98
C SER A 455 3.12 -8.97 11.93
N PHE A 456 2.24 -8.66 12.87
CA PHE A 456 0.89 -9.24 12.97
C PHE A 456 0.87 -10.77 12.88
N GLY A 457 1.78 -11.43 13.62
CA GLY A 457 1.89 -12.89 13.64
C GLY A 457 2.69 -13.51 12.49
N ILE A 458 3.09 -12.73 11.49
CA ILE A 458 3.90 -13.19 10.36
C ILE A 458 5.38 -12.83 10.58
N PRO A 459 6.33 -13.77 10.38
CA PRO A 459 7.75 -13.49 10.54
C PRO A 459 8.23 -12.33 9.64
N TYR A 460 8.92 -11.35 10.22
CA TYR A 460 9.37 -10.15 9.51
C TYR A 460 10.30 -10.44 8.33
N LEU A 461 11.15 -11.46 8.44
CA LEU A 461 12.11 -11.87 7.41
C LEU A 461 11.51 -12.76 6.30
N VAL A 462 10.19 -12.86 6.16
CA VAL A 462 9.57 -13.52 5.00
C VAL A 462 9.96 -12.77 3.71
N PRO A 463 10.35 -13.47 2.61
CA PRO A 463 10.33 -14.93 2.36
C PRO A 463 11.62 -15.69 2.71
N PHE A 464 12.60 -15.08 3.36
CA PHE A 464 13.92 -15.67 3.57
C PHE A 464 13.94 -16.80 4.61
N VAL A 465 12.98 -16.81 5.55
CA VAL A 465 12.91 -17.76 6.67
C VAL A 465 12.06 -18.99 6.34
N GLU A 466 11.14 -18.91 5.38
CA GLU A 466 10.23 -20.00 5.02
C GLU A 466 10.62 -20.64 3.68
N GLU A 467 11.02 -21.89 3.68
CA GLU A 467 11.43 -22.63 2.47
C GLU A 467 10.30 -22.75 1.43
N GLN A 468 9.05 -22.94 1.86
CA GLN A 468 7.90 -22.98 0.97
C GLN A 468 7.60 -21.62 0.33
N SER A 469 7.83 -20.54 1.04
CA SER A 469 7.63 -19.18 0.58
C SER A 469 8.60 -18.82 -0.55
N VAL A 470 9.87 -19.17 -0.43
CA VAL A 470 10.89 -18.91 -1.45
C VAL A 470 10.56 -19.62 -2.77
N ARG A 471 10.09 -20.88 -2.72
CA ARG A 471 9.72 -21.67 -3.90
C ARG A 471 8.43 -21.22 -4.55
N GLN A 472 7.45 -20.76 -3.76
CA GLN A 472 6.15 -20.38 -4.26
C GLN A 472 6.11 -18.96 -4.80
N THR A 473 6.84 -18.03 -4.21
CA THR A 473 6.74 -16.62 -4.55
C THR A 473 7.94 -16.06 -5.29
N GLY A 474 9.16 -16.63 -5.07
CA GLY A 474 10.41 -16.13 -5.70
C GLY A 474 10.65 -14.63 -5.51
N ASN A 475 9.86 -13.99 -4.64
CA ASN A 475 9.80 -12.54 -4.50
C ASN A 475 10.75 -11.97 -3.44
N GLY A 476 11.77 -12.71 -3.03
CA GLY A 476 12.80 -12.12 -2.20
C GLY A 476 13.62 -11.10 -2.99
N ILE A 477 14.82 -11.49 -3.39
CA ILE A 477 15.75 -10.64 -4.18
C ILE A 477 15.37 -10.64 -5.67
N PHE A 478 14.94 -11.81 -6.20
CA PHE A 478 14.68 -11.97 -7.63
C PHE A 478 13.22 -11.79 -7.95
N ARG A 479 12.92 -10.98 -8.97
CA ARG A 479 11.57 -10.87 -9.48
C ARG A 479 11.28 -11.95 -10.51
N ILE A 480 10.29 -12.80 -10.23
CA ILE A 480 9.83 -13.83 -11.17
C ILE A 480 8.94 -13.19 -12.25
N PRO A 481 9.09 -13.60 -13.55
CA PRO A 481 8.19 -13.19 -14.63
C PRO A 481 6.72 -13.51 -14.28
N PHE A 482 5.78 -12.63 -14.66
CA PHE A 482 4.35 -12.83 -14.39
C PHE A 482 3.81 -14.20 -14.84
N LYS A 483 4.26 -14.70 -16.00
CA LYS A 483 3.84 -16.01 -16.53
C LYS A 483 4.29 -17.20 -15.65
N ALA A 484 5.36 -17.05 -14.88
CA ALA A 484 5.89 -18.07 -13.98
C ALA A 484 5.35 -17.92 -12.55
N ARG A 485 4.76 -16.77 -12.21
CA ARG A 485 4.20 -16.47 -10.88
C ARG A 485 2.81 -17.09 -10.72
N LYS A 486 2.76 -18.39 -10.51
CA LYS A 486 1.51 -19.15 -10.38
C LYS A 486 0.84 -18.99 -9.02
N TYR A 487 1.62 -18.76 -7.96
CA TYR A 487 1.16 -18.78 -6.57
C TYR A 487 1.15 -17.38 -5.95
N ARG A 488 0.23 -17.17 -4.99
CA ARG A 488 0.21 -16.00 -4.12
C ARG A 488 1.26 -16.13 -3.02
N PRO A 489 1.67 -15.01 -2.40
CA PRO A 489 2.53 -15.02 -1.21
C PRO A 489 1.87 -15.74 -0.03
N VAL A 490 2.66 -16.01 1.02
CA VAL A 490 2.22 -16.63 2.28
C VAL A 490 1.12 -15.82 3.00
N TYR A 491 0.98 -14.54 2.67
CA TYR A 491 -0.06 -13.65 3.21
C TYR A 491 -1.49 -14.06 2.82
N ALA A 492 -1.66 -14.82 1.73
CA ALA A 492 -2.97 -15.31 1.30
C ALA A 492 -3.30 -16.67 1.89
N ARG A 493 -4.58 -16.93 2.16
CA ARG A 493 -5.07 -18.25 2.60
C ARG A 493 -4.59 -19.36 1.69
N LYS A 494 -4.26 -20.51 2.27
CA LYS A 494 -3.71 -21.67 1.55
C LYS A 494 -4.66 -22.21 0.46
N GLU A 495 -5.98 -22.12 0.69
CA GLU A 495 -7.03 -22.55 -0.23
C GLU A 495 -7.01 -21.72 -1.53
N GLN A 496 -6.62 -20.47 -1.47
CA GLN A 496 -6.55 -19.52 -2.58
C GLN A 496 -5.11 -19.23 -3.05
N SER A 497 -4.21 -20.17 -2.84
CA SER A 497 -2.79 -19.99 -3.19
C SER A 497 -2.51 -19.79 -4.70
N ILE A 498 -3.39 -20.26 -5.58
CA ILE A 498 -3.21 -20.17 -7.04
C ILE A 498 -3.73 -18.84 -7.58
N ARG A 499 -2.84 -18.04 -8.18
CA ARG A 499 -3.15 -16.74 -8.79
C ARG A 499 -3.33 -16.81 -10.30
N LEU A 500 -2.53 -17.61 -11.00
CA LEU A 500 -2.49 -17.66 -12.45
C LEU A 500 -2.78 -19.08 -12.95
N ARG A 501 -3.84 -19.24 -13.80
CA ARG A 501 -4.16 -20.48 -14.51
C ARG A 501 -4.11 -20.24 -16.01
N LYS A 502 -3.61 -21.20 -16.79
CA LYS A 502 -3.68 -21.15 -18.25
C LYS A 502 -5.10 -21.53 -18.72
N ILE A 503 -5.64 -20.77 -19.67
CA ILE A 503 -6.97 -21.04 -20.25
C ILE A 503 -6.98 -22.33 -21.06
N THR A 504 -5.85 -22.73 -21.67
CA THR A 504 -5.68 -23.98 -22.44
C THR A 504 -5.91 -25.24 -21.63
N ASP A 505 -5.73 -25.21 -20.31
CA ASP A 505 -5.99 -26.36 -19.44
C ASP A 505 -7.50 -26.68 -19.33
N ARG A 506 -8.39 -25.84 -19.90
CA ARG A 506 -9.84 -26.02 -19.92
C ARG A 506 -10.31 -26.91 -21.07
N LYS A 507 -9.62 -26.88 -22.23
CA LYS A 507 -10.01 -27.69 -23.43
C LYS A 507 -9.58 -29.14 -23.35
N GLU A 508 -8.54 -29.47 -22.58
CA GLU A 508 -8.07 -30.86 -22.39
C GLU A 508 -8.89 -31.67 -21.37
N ARG A 509 -9.82 -31.02 -20.64
CA ARG A 509 -10.69 -31.67 -19.65
C ARG A 509 -12.12 -31.95 -20.20
N GLU A 510 -12.43 -31.38 -21.36
CA GLU A 510 -13.73 -31.58 -22.06
C GLU A 510 -13.63 -32.57 -23.24
N SER A 511 -12.42 -33.11 -23.49
CA SER A 511 -12.17 -34.24 -24.43
C SER A 511 -11.84 -35.52 -23.62
#